data_7a88c44d0ea52b5e5096109fe56eac9a
#
_entry.id   7a88c44d0ea52b5e5096109fe56eac9a
#
_cell.length_a   1.000
_cell.length_b   1.000
_cell.length_c   1.000
_cell.angle_alpha   90.00
_cell.angle_beta   90.00
_cell.angle_gamma   90.00
#
_symmetry.space_group_name_H-M   'P 1'
#
loop_
_entity.id
_entity.type
_entity.pdbx_description
1 polymer ?
#
loop_
_entity_poly.entity_id
_entity_poly.type
_entity_poly.pdbx_seq_one_letter_code
_entity_poly.pdbx_strand_id
1 'polypeptide(L)'
;MAAAIPASIDEVTAQWMSDATGWNVTAVRNEIIGVGVGVSSAVYRSHLTGSGCPTSVIVKLPALDPNAVFTSAVLRMYIREVKFFKTLAKDVPFRVSQSYYGEVNEETSQFAMVVEDLGSLRIVDQVKGMAIDDARRAVDGVAAMHAKWWGKADALAADGTTISLGDPIYPAVVPMVFAEGWEKCTKEIKMPDSIMQVGPRFGAAVAPLLSSLAQGPNTLAHGDYRADNILFGNDDELVVLYFQLIGTGIGAYDLAYFITQSISADDARRYEREQFDRWIQGLLSRGAPKDLVDKKALW
;
A
#
# COMPACT_ATOMS: atom_id res chain seq x y z
N MET A 1 1.29 -23.26 20.40
CA MET A 1 0.33 -23.23 19.25
C MET A 1 0.21 -21.78 18.84
N ALA A 2 0.07 -21.48 17.55
CA ALA A 2 -0.19 -20.10 17.11
C ALA A 2 -1.51 -19.61 17.73
N ALA A 3 -1.56 -18.33 18.14
CA ALA A 3 -2.80 -17.72 18.63
C ALA A 3 -3.88 -17.79 17.53
N ALA A 4 -5.13 -18.01 17.93
CA ALA A 4 -6.25 -17.99 16.99
C ALA A 4 -6.44 -16.57 16.41
N ILE A 5 -6.90 -16.47 15.17
CA ILE A 5 -7.24 -15.17 14.57
C ILE A 5 -8.48 -14.63 15.29
N PRO A 6 -8.43 -13.44 15.92
CA PRO A 6 -9.57 -12.86 16.61
C PRO A 6 -10.64 -12.39 15.62
N ALA A 7 -11.90 -12.61 15.96
CA ALA A 7 -13.02 -12.19 15.14
C ALA A 7 -13.35 -10.69 15.33
N SER A 8 -13.01 -10.12 16.47
CA SER A 8 -13.23 -8.70 16.79
C SER A 8 -12.14 -8.16 17.71
N ILE A 9 -12.15 -6.85 17.91
CA ILE A 9 -11.20 -6.20 18.83
C ILE A 9 -11.39 -6.61 20.29
N ASP A 10 -12.59 -7.04 20.67
CA ASP A 10 -12.89 -7.48 22.02
C ASP A 10 -12.16 -8.79 22.39
N GLU A 11 -11.80 -9.58 21.37
CA GLU A 11 -10.99 -10.79 21.55
C GLU A 11 -9.49 -10.51 21.65
N VAL A 12 -9.04 -9.28 21.30
CA VAL A 12 -7.66 -8.85 21.48
C VAL A 12 -7.42 -8.48 22.95
N THR A 13 -7.37 -9.51 23.77
CA THR A 13 -7.15 -9.44 25.22
C THR A 13 -5.66 -9.48 25.57
N ALA A 14 -5.32 -9.26 26.85
CA ALA A 14 -3.94 -9.43 27.34
C ALA A 14 -3.41 -10.85 27.13
N GLN A 15 -4.27 -11.86 27.34
CA GLN A 15 -3.91 -13.25 27.08
C GLN A 15 -3.66 -13.50 25.60
N TRP A 16 -4.58 -13.08 24.73
CA TRP A 16 -4.40 -13.22 23.30
C TRP A 16 -3.12 -12.54 22.81
N MET A 17 -2.85 -11.32 23.28
CA MET A 17 -1.65 -10.57 22.90
C MET A 17 -0.38 -11.30 23.33
N SER A 18 -0.39 -11.88 24.54
CA SER A 18 0.74 -12.68 25.04
C SER A 18 0.97 -13.93 24.19
N ASP A 19 -0.11 -14.64 23.84
CA ASP A 19 -0.03 -15.86 23.02
C ASP A 19 0.42 -15.56 21.58
N ALA A 20 -0.01 -14.43 21.04
CA ALA A 20 0.32 -14.01 19.66
C ALA A 20 1.77 -13.52 19.52
N THR A 21 2.30 -12.83 20.52
CA THR A 21 3.60 -12.12 20.42
C THR A 21 4.71 -12.75 21.24
N GLY A 22 4.36 -13.60 22.21
CA GLY A 22 5.32 -14.15 23.17
C GLY A 22 5.72 -13.19 24.29
N TRP A 23 5.09 -12.02 24.39
CA TRP A 23 5.33 -11.06 25.47
C TRP A 23 4.55 -11.43 26.73
N ASN A 24 4.95 -10.88 27.87
CA ASN A 24 4.16 -10.99 29.09
C ASN A 24 3.28 -9.74 29.25
N VAL A 25 2.09 -9.77 28.63
CA VAL A 25 1.12 -8.66 28.65
C VAL A 25 0.11 -8.90 29.76
N THR A 26 -0.07 -7.92 30.63
CA THR A 26 -0.99 -7.99 31.78
C THR A 26 -2.26 -7.18 31.58
N ALA A 27 -2.23 -6.15 30.70
CA ALA A 27 -3.40 -5.37 30.31
C ALA A 27 -3.27 -4.84 28.88
N VAL A 28 -4.41 -4.75 28.19
CA VAL A 28 -4.55 -4.15 26.85
C VAL A 28 -5.71 -3.17 26.88
N ARG A 29 -5.49 -1.96 26.33
CA ARG A 29 -6.55 -0.99 26.06
C ARG A 29 -6.54 -0.65 24.58
N ASN A 30 -7.58 -1.03 23.89
CA ASN A 30 -7.73 -0.81 22.46
C ASN A 30 -8.42 0.52 22.18
N GLU A 31 -7.91 1.25 21.19
CA GLU A 31 -8.44 2.53 20.72
C GLU A 31 -8.49 2.49 19.18
N ILE A 32 -9.68 2.67 18.59
CA ILE A 32 -9.81 2.72 17.14
C ILE A 32 -9.16 4.00 16.61
N ILE A 33 -8.36 3.88 15.57
CA ILE A 33 -7.68 5.00 14.91
C ILE A 33 -7.98 4.98 13.41
N GLY A 34 -7.79 6.13 12.74
CA GLY A 34 -7.97 6.22 11.29
C GLY A 34 -9.42 6.04 10.82
N VAL A 35 -10.41 6.36 11.66
CA VAL A 35 -11.83 6.32 11.30
C VAL A 35 -12.08 7.23 10.10
N GLY A 36 -12.61 6.64 9.01
CA GLY A 36 -12.89 7.37 7.76
C GLY A 36 -11.69 7.55 6.82
N VAL A 37 -10.50 7.10 7.20
CA VAL A 37 -9.29 7.19 6.36
C VAL A 37 -8.85 5.82 5.84
N GLY A 38 -9.03 4.75 6.61
CA GLY A 38 -8.70 3.38 6.21
C GLY A 38 -9.91 2.62 5.69
N VAL A 39 -9.94 2.29 4.41
CA VAL A 39 -11.10 1.64 3.78
C VAL A 39 -11.03 0.11 3.90
N SER A 40 -9.83 -0.49 3.92
CA SER A 40 -9.65 -1.94 3.82
C SER A 40 -9.56 -2.69 5.15
N SER A 41 -9.25 -2.00 6.26
CA SER A 41 -9.02 -2.63 7.57
C SER A 41 -9.49 -1.71 8.69
N ALA A 42 -10.00 -2.30 9.78
CA ALA A 42 -10.14 -1.60 11.06
C ALA A 42 -8.77 -1.58 11.74
N VAL A 43 -8.31 -0.38 12.10
CA VAL A 43 -6.99 -0.15 12.68
C VAL A 43 -7.15 0.35 14.11
N TYR A 44 -6.47 -0.32 15.04
CA TYR A 44 -6.51 0.02 16.46
C TYR A 44 -5.11 0.27 16.99
N ARG A 45 -4.97 1.30 17.82
CA ARG A 45 -3.82 1.42 18.70
C ARG A 45 -4.12 0.68 19.98
N SER A 46 -3.31 -0.33 20.28
CA SER A 46 -3.42 -1.13 21.50
C SER A 46 -2.32 -0.71 22.46
N HIS A 47 -2.70 -0.07 23.56
CA HIS A 47 -1.78 0.31 24.65
C HIS A 47 -1.58 -0.91 25.54
N LEU A 48 -0.32 -1.27 25.78
CA LEU A 48 0.06 -2.48 26.49
C LEU A 48 0.67 -2.14 27.86
N THR A 49 0.31 -2.95 28.85
CA THR A 49 1.00 -3.02 30.13
C THR A 49 1.58 -4.42 30.29
N GLY A 50 2.84 -4.54 30.68
CA GLY A 50 3.49 -5.83 30.82
C GLY A 50 5.00 -5.72 30.86
N SER A 51 5.68 -6.82 30.61
CA SER A 51 7.14 -6.87 30.52
C SER A 51 7.58 -7.48 29.18
N GLY A 52 8.66 -6.92 28.62
CA GLY A 52 9.20 -7.35 27.32
C GLY A 52 8.34 -6.94 26.11
N CYS A 53 7.32 -6.09 26.33
CA CYS A 53 6.46 -5.55 25.27
C CYS A 53 6.67 -4.04 25.07
N PRO A 54 6.39 -3.49 23.89
CA PRO A 54 6.32 -2.04 23.68
C PRO A 54 5.12 -1.45 24.45
N THR A 55 5.10 -0.14 24.64
CA THR A 55 3.98 0.57 25.31
C THR A 55 2.72 0.62 24.44
N SER A 56 2.86 0.56 23.13
CA SER A 56 1.76 0.48 22.18
C SER A 56 2.15 -0.28 20.92
N VAL A 57 1.14 -0.85 20.28
CA VAL A 57 1.22 -1.51 18.98
C VAL A 57 0.01 -1.14 18.13
N ILE A 58 0.10 -1.37 16.84
CA ILE A 58 -1.05 -1.28 15.94
C ILE A 58 -1.60 -2.68 15.69
N VAL A 59 -2.89 -2.84 15.95
CA VAL A 59 -3.65 -4.06 15.61
C VAL A 59 -4.52 -3.75 14.38
N LYS A 60 -4.41 -4.62 13.37
CA LYS A 60 -5.24 -4.55 12.16
C LYS A 60 -6.15 -5.76 12.10
N LEU A 61 -7.44 -5.51 11.91
CA LEU A 61 -8.51 -6.51 11.73
C LEU A 61 -9.28 -6.20 10.44
N PRO A 62 -10.15 -7.11 9.96
CA PRO A 62 -11.02 -6.81 8.81
C PRO A 62 -11.78 -5.50 9.01
N ALA A 63 -12.07 -4.81 7.91
CA ALA A 63 -12.87 -3.60 7.94
C ALA A 63 -14.22 -3.82 8.64
N LEU A 64 -14.78 -2.76 9.23
CA LEU A 64 -16.10 -2.83 9.86
C LEU A 64 -17.25 -2.78 8.84
N ASP A 65 -17.01 -2.22 7.67
CA ASP A 65 -17.98 -2.16 6.57
C ASP A 65 -17.95 -3.47 5.77
N PRO A 66 -19.09 -4.17 5.61
CA PRO A 66 -19.14 -5.42 4.85
C PRO A 66 -18.71 -5.28 3.38
N ASN A 67 -18.98 -4.15 2.73
CA ASN A 67 -18.56 -3.90 1.35
C ASN A 67 -17.05 -3.76 1.24
N ALA A 68 -16.42 -3.10 2.24
CA ALA A 68 -14.98 -3.00 2.32
C ALA A 68 -14.33 -4.37 2.59
N VAL A 69 -14.93 -5.21 3.43
CA VAL A 69 -14.50 -6.59 3.66
C VAL A 69 -14.58 -7.40 2.36
N PHE A 70 -15.72 -7.32 1.66
CA PHE A 70 -15.91 -8.00 0.38
C PHE A 70 -14.86 -7.58 -0.65
N THR A 71 -14.66 -6.28 -0.84
CA THR A 71 -13.64 -5.75 -1.77
C THR A 71 -12.24 -6.21 -1.40
N SER A 72 -11.91 -6.18 -0.10
CA SER A 72 -10.60 -6.63 0.41
C SER A 72 -10.39 -8.12 0.19
N ALA A 73 -11.44 -8.93 0.35
CA ALA A 73 -11.39 -10.37 0.09
C ALA A 73 -11.19 -10.66 -1.40
N VAL A 74 -11.99 -10.04 -2.28
CA VAL A 74 -11.90 -10.19 -3.74
C VAL A 74 -10.50 -9.80 -4.24
N LEU A 75 -9.94 -8.70 -3.77
CA LEU A 75 -8.59 -8.24 -4.12
C LEU A 75 -7.49 -8.91 -3.30
N ARG A 76 -7.82 -9.89 -2.44
CA ARG A 76 -6.88 -10.62 -1.58
C ARG A 76 -5.99 -9.72 -0.72
N MET A 77 -6.48 -8.55 -0.30
CA MET A 77 -5.69 -7.52 0.35
C MET A 77 -5.05 -8.02 1.66
N TYR A 78 -5.82 -8.71 2.52
CA TYR A 78 -5.33 -9.24 3.79
C TYR A 78 -4.26 -10.32 3.60
N ILE A 79 -4.47 -11.20 2.62
CA ILE A 79 -3.53 -12.28 2.28
C ILE A 79 -2.21 -11.68 1.81
N ARG A 80 -2.28 -10.69 0.91
CA ARG A 80 -1.10 -10.01 0.34
C ARG A 80 -0.29 -9.31 1.43
N GLU A 81 -0.94 -8.57 2.34
CA GLU A 81 -0.25 -7.86 3.41
C GLU A 81 0.43 -8.83 4.38
N VAL A 82 -0.26 -9.88 4.82
CA VAL A 82 0.33 -10.89 5.71
C VAL A 82 1.51 -11.61 5.02
N LYS A 83 1.35 -12.01 3.75
CA LYS A 83 2.42 -12.64 2.97
C LYS A 83 3.61 -11.71 2.77
N PHE A 84 3.37 -10.43 2.49
CA PHE A 84 4.44 -9.43 2.40
C PHE A 84 5.29 -9.41 3.66
N PHE A 85 4.68 -9.28 4.83
CA PHE A 85 5.43 -9.24 6.08
C PHE A 85 6.16 -10.55 6.40
N LYS A 86 5.60 -11.70 6.01
CA LYS A 86 6.23 -13.01 6.21
C LYS A 86 7.41 -13.27 5.26
N THR A 87 7.39 -12.72 4.05
CA THR A 87 8.32 -13.14 2.99
C THR A 87 9.17 -12.02 2.41
N LEU A 88 8.63 -10.81 2.19
CA LEU A 88 9.25 -9.73 1.43
C LEU A 88 9.75 -8.56 2.28
N ALA A 89 9.14 -8.30 3.44
CA ALA A 89 9.39 -7.10 4.25
C ALA A 89 10.87 -6.89 4.59
N LYS A 90 11.61 -7.97 4.84
CA LYS A 90 13.06 -7.93 5.13
C LYS A 90 13.92 -7.54 3.93
N ASP A 91 13.34 -7.59 2.74
CA ASP A 91 14.05 -7.43 1.47
C ASP A 91 13.81 -6.08 0.81
N VAL A 92 12.82 -5.29 1.26
CA VAL A 92 12.60 -3.94 0.74
C VAL A 92 13.69 -2.98 1.21
N PRO A 93 14.08 -1.97 0.39
CA PRO A 93 15.24 -1.13 0.67
C PRO A 93 14.94 0.11 1.54
N PHE A 94 13.80 0.13 2.21
CA PHE A 94 13.37 1.18 3.14
C PHE A 94 12.78 0.54 4.40
N ARG A 95 12.61 1.32 5.45
CA ARG A 95 12.00 0.83 6.67
C ARG A 95 10.50 0.56 6.48
N VAL A 96 10.05 -0.54 7.06
CA VAL A 96 8.64 -0.87 7.25
C VAL A 96 8.37 -1.10 8.73
N SER A 97 7.10 -1.06 9.15
CA SER A 97 6.77 -1.42 10.53
C SER A 97 7.21 -2.86 10.84
N GLN A 98 7.74 -3.09 12.01
CA GLN A 98 8.01 -4.44 12.48
C GLN A 98 6.68 -5.18 12.66
N SER A 99 6.57 -6.39 12.11
CA SER A 99 5.44 -7.27 12.36
C SER A 99 5.74 -8.21 13.52
N TYR A 100 4.90 -8.19 14.54
CA TYR A 100 5.01 -9.07 15.71
C TYR A 100 4.10 -10.29 15.60
N TYR A 101 2.98 -10.13 14.88
CA TYR A 101 2.05 -11.21 14.56
C TYR A 101 1.38 -10.91 13.22
N GLY A 102 1.08 -11.93 12.43
CA GLY A 102 0.33 -11.80 11.20
C GLY A 102 -0.19 -13.15 10.73
N GLU A 103 -1.52 -13.33 10.80
CA GLU A 103 -2.18 -14.54 10.33
C GLU A 103 -3.43 -14.19 9.51
N VAL A 104 -3.70 -15.02 8.52
CA VAL A 104 -4.87 -14.89 7.65
C VAL A 104 -5.42 -16.28 7.32
N ASN A 105 -6.73 -16.41 7.37
CA ASN A 105 -7.43 -17.55 6.81
C ASN A 105 -7.79 -17.23 5.35
N GLU A 106 -7.14 -17.90 4.40
CA GLU A 106 -7.30 -17.61 2.96
C GLU A 106 -8.71 -17.94 2.44
N GLU A 107 -9.46 -18.82 3.11
CA GLU A 107 -10.81 -19.19 2.70
C GLU A 107 -11.87 -18.20 3.16
N THR A 108 -11.72 -17.72 4.41
CA THR A 108 -12.71 -16.82 5.04
C THR A 108 -12.32 -15.36 4.97
N SER A 109 -11.08 -15.05 4.60
CA SER A 109 -10.47 -13.71 4.65
C SER A 109 -10.44 -13.09 6.06
N GLN A 110 -10.65 -13.87 7.12
CA GLN A 110 -10.32 -13.44 8.47
C GLN A 110 -8.82 -13.24 8.59
N PHE A 111 -8.41 -12.13 9.17
CA PHE A 111 -7.01 -11.85 9.43
C PHE A 111 -6.82 -11.03 10.69
N ALA A 112 -5.63 -11.10 11.25
CA ALA A 112 -5.16 -10.17 12.26
C ALA A 112 -3.67 -9.94 12.11
N MET A 113 -3.26 -8.70 12.32
CA MET A 113 -1.85 -8.33 12.39
C MET A 113 -1.60 -7.49 13.64
N VAL A 114 -0.44 -7.69 14.24
CA VAL A 114 0.12 -6.82 15.27
C VAL A 114 1.44 -6.27 14.72
N VAL A 115 1.49 -4.97 14.52
CA VAL A 115 2.67 -4.28 13.98
C VAL A 115 3.12 -3.13 14.87
N GLU A 116 4.34 -2.67 14.65
CA GLU A 116 4.93 -1.53 15.35
C GLU A 116 4.05 -0.28 15.24
N ASP A 117 3.87 0.44 16.37
CA ASP A 117 3.23 1.75 16.40
C ASP A 117 4.25 2.83 16.01
N LEU A 118 4.10 3.36 14.81
CA LEU A 118 4.95 4.39 14.23
C LEU A 118 4.37 5.80 14.40
N GLY A 119 3.40 5.98 15.30
CA GLY A 119 2.71 7.26 15.50
C GLY A 119 3.57 8.42 16.01
N SER A 120 4.82 8.17 16.40
CA SER A 120 5.81 9.20 16.74
C SER A 120 6.57 9.76 15.54
N LEU A 121 6.46 9.12 14.37
CA LEU A 121 7.16 9.57 13.17
C LEU A 121 6.43 10.73 12.49
N ARG A 122 7.16 11.49 11.68
CA ARG A 122 6.58 12.60 10.93
C ARG A 122 5.67 12.09 9.80
N ILE A 123 4.40 12.46 9.88
CA ILE A 123 3.36 12.17 8.87
C ILE A 123 3.30 13.35 7.90
N VAL A 124 3.09 13.05 6.62
CA VAL A 124 2.83 14.06 5.59
C VAL A 124 1.31 14.19 5.40
N ASP A 125 0.82 15.41 5.40
CA ASP A 125 -0.57 15.72 5.08
C ASP A 125 -0.76 15.69 3.55
N GLN A 126 -1.38 14.65 3.03
CA GLN A 126 -1.58 14.45 1.59
C GLN A 126 -2.40 15.58 0.96
N VAL A 127 -3.36 16.15 1.69
CA VAL A 127 -4.21 17.23 1.17
C VAL A 127 -3.41 18.51 0.95
N LYS A 128 -2.44 18.78 1.83
CA LYS A 128 -1.50 19.91 1.64
C LYS A 128 -0.43 19.65 0.59
N GLY A 129 -0.19 18.39 0.29
CA GLY A 129 0.88 17.95 -0.58
C GLY A 129 2.22 17.80 0.12
N MET A 130 3.02 16.87 -0.37
CA MET A 130 4.37 16.57 0.11
C MET A 130 5.35 17.64 -0.42
N ALA A 131 6.25 18.11 0.45
CA ALA A 131 7.35 18.97 0.04
C ALA A 131 8.24 18.27 -0.99
N ILE A 132 8.80 19.02 -1.94
CA ILE A 132 9.53 18.42 -3.07
C ILE A 132 10.77 17.63 -2.64
N ASP A 133 11.43 18.03 -1.54
CA ASP A 133 12.59 17.28 -1.04
C ASP A 133 12.18 15.94 -0.42
N ASP A 134 11.05 15.88 0.26
CA ASP A 134 10.46 14.64 0.74
C ASP A 134 10.00 13.75 -0.45
N ALA A 135 9.42 14.37 -1.47
CA ALA A 135 9.02 13.67 -2.69
C ALA A 135 10.23 13.05 -3.40
N ARG A 136 11.37 13.74 -3.45
CA ARG A 136 12.63 13.21 -3.99
C ARG A 136 13.10 11.98 -3.22
N ARG A 137 13.03 11.99 -1.89
CA ARG A 137 13.36 10.83 -1.04
C ARG A 137 12.41 9.66 -1.28
N ALA A 138 11.11 9.94 -1.38
CA ALA A 138 10.10 8.92 -1.68
C ALA A 138 10.36 8.27 -3.05
N VAL A 139 10.69 9.07 -4.08
CA VAL A 139 11.02 8.57 -5.42
C VAL A 139 12.30 7.72 -5.40
N ASP A 140 13.33 8.12 -4.64
CA ASP A 140 14.56 7.31 -4.47
C ASP A 140 14.26 5.95 -3.82
N GLY A 141 13.37 5.94 -2.83
CA GLY A 141 12.95 4.73 -2.14
C GLY A 141 12.20 3.76 -3.05
N VAL A 142 11.19 4.25 -3.78
CA VAL A 142 10.43 3.39 -4.71
C VAL A 142 11.29 2.94 -5.89
N ALA A 143 12.20 3.78 -6.39
CA ALA A 143 13.16 3.38 -7.42
C ALA A 143 14.10 2.27 -6.94
N ALA A 144 14.52 2.31 -5.68
CA ALA A 144 15.35 1.27 -5.08
C ALA A 144 14.57 -0.06 -4.96
N MET A 145 13.31 -0.03 -4.54
CA MET A 145 12.45 -1.21 -4.51
C MET A 145 12.26 -1.78 -5.91
N HIS A 146 11.87 -0.94 -6.87
CA HIS A 146 11.67 -1.37 -8.25
C HIS A 146 12.93 -1.98 -8.86
N ALA A 147 14.10 -1.38 -8.66
CA ALA A 147 15.36 -1.90 -9.20
C ALA A 147 15.67 -3.32 -8.74
N LYS A 148 15.36 -3.64 -7.48
CA LYS A 148 15.63 -4.95 -6.88
C LYS A 148 14.87 -6.08 -7.61
N TRP A 149 13.62 -5.83 -8.00
CA TRP A 149 12.75 -6.82 -8.64
C TRP A 149 12.53 -6.57 -10.15
N TRP A 150 13.21 -5.61 -10.76
CA TRP A 150 13.03 -5.26 -12.17
C TRP A 150 13.25 -6.46 -13.10
N GLY A 151 12.20 -6.84 -13.83
CA GLY A 151 12.20 -8.00 -14.72
C GLY A 151 12.23 -9.36 -14.00
N LYS A 152 12.01 -9.42 -12.69
CA LYS A 152 12.09 -10.65 -11.88
C LYS A 152 10.84 -10.89 -11.02
N ALA A 153 9.88 -9.99 -11.05
CA ALA A 153 8.74 -10.02 -10.13
C ALA A 153 7.67 -11.06 -10.49
N ASP A 154 7.65 -11.57 -11.71
CA ASP A 154 6.60 -12.50 -12.17
C ASP A 154 6.56 -13.81 -11.34
N ALA A 155 7.70 -14.24 -10.80
CA ALA A 155 7.77 -15.38 -9.89
C ALA A 155 6.95 -15.17 -8.62
N LEU A 156 6.87 -13.93 -8.10
CA LEU A 156 6.11 -13.59 -6.90
C LEU A 156 4.58 -13.65 -7.13
N ALA A 157 4.14 -13.41 -8.35
CA ALA A 157 2.74 -13.60 -8.72
C ALA A 157 2.42 -15.09 -8.95
N ALA A 158 3.36 -15.84 -9.53
CA ALA A 158 3.21 -17.26 -9.81
C ALA A 158 3.10 -18.11 -8.53
N ASP A 159 3.82 -17.75 -7.46
CA ASP A 159 3.76 -18.44 -6.15
C ASP A 159 2.62 -17.93 -5.24
N GLY A 160 1.83 -16.96 -5.70
CA GLY A 160 0.70 -16.39 -4.96
C GLY A 160 1.10 -15.45 -3.81
N THR A 161 2.37 -15.01 -3.76
CA THR A 161 2.81 -14.00 -2.80
C THR A 161 2.22 -12.63 -3.13
N THR A 162 2.08 -12.32 -4.43
CA THR A 162 1.49 -11.08 -4.93
C THR A 162 0.40 -11.37 -5.97
N ILE A 163 -0.25 -10.31 -6.46
CA ILE A 163 -1.16 -10.35 -7.62
C ILE A 163 -0.53 -9.50 -8.73
N SER A 164 -0.53 -9.99 -9.96
CA SER A 164 -0.13 -9.19 -11.12
C SER A 164 -1.17 -8.08 -11.39
N LEU A 165 -0.74 -6.90 -11.83
CA LEU A 165 -1.65 -5.88 -12.36
C LEU A 165 -2.43 -6.35 -13.59
N GLY A 166 -1.95 -7.40 -14.27
CA GLY A 166 -2.67 -8.09 -15.35
C GLY A 166 -3.63 -9.18 -14.91
N ASP A 167 -3.80 -9.39 -13.60
CA ASP A 167 -4.75 -10.39 -13.10
C ASP A 167 -6.17 -10.07 -13.58
N PRO A 168 -6.92 -11.06 -14.09
CA PRO A 168 -8.28 -10.87 -14.59
C PRO A 168 -9.25 -10.25 -13.59
N ILE A 169 -8.96 -10.28 -12.30
CA ILE A 169 -9.78 -9.64 -11.26
C ILE A 169 -9.87 -8.13 -11.44
N TYR A 170 -8.76 -7.47 -11.84
CA TYR A 170 -8.75 -6.02 -11.99
C TYR A 170 -9.65 -5.52 -13.12
N PRO A 171 -9.54 -6.01 -14.39
CA PRO A 171 -10.47 -5.60 -15.44
C PRO A 171 -11.92 -6.04 -15.20
N ALA A 172 -12.18 -7.03 -14.34
CA ALA A 172 -13.52 -7.41 -13.95
C ALA A 172 -14.13 -6.47 -12.90
N VAL A 173 -13.37 -6.00 -11.92
CA VAL A 173 -13.86 -5.25 -10.76
C VAL A 173 -13.72 -3.74 -10.92
N VAL A 174 -12.56 -3.27 -11.41
CA VAL A 174 -12.24 -1.82 -11.40
C VAL A 174 -13.19 -0.98 -12.26
N PRO A 175 -13.69 -1.42 -13.42
CA PRO A 175 -14.70 -0.66 -14.17
C PRO A 175 -16.01 -0.44 -13.40
N MET A 176 -16.42 -1.41 -12.58
CA MET A 176 -17.63 -1.31 -11.75
C MET A 176 -17.41 -0.28 -10.63
N VAL A 177 -16.29 -0.38 -9.93
CA VAL A 177 -15.91 0.57 -8.87
C VAL A 177 -15.77 1.99 -9.45
N PHE A 178 -15.19 2.11 -10.64
CA PHE A 178 -15.09 3.40 -11.32
C PHE A 178 -16.48 3.98 -11.65
N ALA A 179 -17.38 3.18 -12.19
CA ALA A 179 -18.72 3.65 -12.57
C ALA A 179 -19.51 4.15 -11.36
N GLU A 180 -19.48 3.41 -10.24
CA GLU A 180 -20.10 3.80 -8.98
C GLU A 180 -19.48 5.08 -8.41
N GLY A 181 -18.14 5.13 -8.34
CA GLY A 181 -17.41 6.30 -7.88
C GLY A 181 -17.64 7.53 -8.75
N TRP A 182 -17.69 7.37 -10.08
CA TRP A 182 -17.99 8.44 -11.02
C TRP A 182 -19.39 9.02 -10.81
N GLU A 183 -20.39 8.16 -10.68
CA GLU A 183 -21.76 8.57 -10.42
C GLU A 183 -21.86 9.37 -9.10
N LYS A 184 -21.24 8.87 -8.03
CA LYS A 184 -21.22 9.54 -6.72
C LYS A 184 -20.49 10.89 -6.81
N CYS A 185 -19.29 10.93 -7.34
CA CYS A 185 -18.50 12.15 -7.42
C CYS A 185 -19.18 13.24 -8.25
N THR A 186 -19.80 12.91 -9.38
CA THR A 186 -20.49 13.89 -10.24
C THR A 186 -21.77 14.46 -9.62
N LYS A 187 -22.37 13.75 -8.65
CA LYS A 187 -23.51 14.25 -7.87
C LYS A 187 -23.09 15.16 -6.73
N GLU A 188 -21.95 14.87 -6.10
CA GLU A 188 -21.50 15.55 -4.88
C GLU A 188 -20.56 16.72 -5.15
N ILE A 189 -19.81 16.68 -6.25
CA ILE A 189 -18.75 17.63 -6.58
C ILE A 189 -19.00 18.24 -7.96
N LYS A 190 -18.97 19.56 -8.04
CA LYS A 190 -18.97 20.26 -9.33
C LYS A 190 -17.62 20.08 -10.01
N MET A 191 -17.59 19.20 -11.01
CA MET A 191 -16.36 18.93 -11.77
C MET A 191 -16.20 19.93 -12.94
N PRO A 192 -14.93 20.24 -13.32
CA PRO A 192 -14.65 21.00 -14.54
C PRO A 192 -15.17 20.26 -15.79
N ASP A 193 -15.59 21.02 -16.80
CA ASP A 193 -16.12 20.47 -18.08
C ASP A 193 -15.13 19.51 -18.76
N SER A 194 -13.82 19.79 -18.66
CA SER A 194 -12.77 18.91 -19.19
C SER A 194 -12.79 17.53 -18.54
N ILE A 195 -13.03 17.45 -17.24
CA ILE A 195 -13.16 16.18 -16.51
C ILE A 195 -14.45 15.47 -16.92
N MET A 196 -15.57 16.20 -17.02
CA MET A 196 -16.86 15.65 -17.45
C MET A 196 -16.81 15.05 -18.85
N GLN A 197 -16.01 15.62 -19.76
CA GLN A 197 -15.80 15.07 -21.12
C GLN A 197 -14.92 13.82 -21.13
N VAL A 198 -13.92 13.73 -20.26
CA VAL A 198 -12.94 12.63 -20.25
C VAL A 198 -13.46 11.45 -19.42
N GLY A 199 -14.17 11.66 -18.33
CA GLY A 199 -14.55 10.62 -17.38
C GLY A 199 -15.24 9.40 -18.00
N PRO A 200 -16.30 9.55 -18.81
CA PRO A 200 -16.95 8.41 -19.45
C PRO A 200 -16.03 7.63 -20.41
N ARG A 201 -15.15 8.34 -21.14
CA ARG A 201 -14.16 7.74 -22.03
C ARG A 201 -13.10 6.96 -21.24
N PHE A 202 -12.66 7.54 -20.12
CA PHE A 202 -11.72 6.90 -19.21
C PHE A 202 -12.34 5.62 -18.63
N GLY A 203 -13.60 5.69 -18.16
CA GLY A 203 -14.30 4.52 -17.65
C GLY A 203 -14.35 3.35 -18.65
N ALA A 204 -14.62 3.65 -19.92
CA ALA A 204 -14.59 2.65 -20.99
C ALA A 204 -13.19 2.09 -21.28
N ALA A 205 -12.13 2.87 -21.00
CA ALA A 205 -10.74 2.51 -21.24
C ALA A 205 -10.07 1.79 -20.06
N VAL A 206 -10.67 1.78 -18.87
CA VAL A 206 -10.04 1.27 -17.64
C VAL A 206 -9.54 -0.17 -17.78
N ALA A 207 -10.38 -1.09 -18.30
CA ALA A 207 -9.98 -2.48 -18.44
C ALA A 207 -8.80 -2.70 -19.41
N PRO A 208 -8.79 -2.14 -20.64
CA PRO A 208 -7.62 -2.26 -21.52
C PRO A 208 -6.37 -1.53 -20.96
N LEU A 209 -6.53 -0.41 -20.25
CA LEU A 209 -5.40 0.28 -19.59
C LEU A 209 -4.76 -0.61 -18.52
N LEU A 210 -5.56 -1.23 -17.64
CA LEU A 210 -5.04 -2.15 -16.63
C LEU A 210 -4.31 -3.33 -17.27
N SER A 211 -4.84 -3.90 -18.34
CA SER A 211 -4.18 -4.98 -19.07
C SER A 211 -2.85 -4.52 -19.67
N SER A 212 -2.73 -3.27 -20.11
CA SER A 212 -1.48 -2.72 -20.65
C SER A 212 -0.42 -2.49 -19.58
N LEU A 213 -0.81 -2.18 -18.34
CA LEU A 213 0.11 -2.00 -17.22
C LEU A 213 0.81 -3.29 -16.77
N ALA A 214 0.34 -4.44 -17.24
CA ALA A 214 0.98 -5.73 -17.01
C ALA A 214 1.97 -6.12 -18.13
N GLN A 215 2.04 -5.33 -19.20
CA GLN A 215 2.93 -5.59 -20.33
C GLN A 215 4.24 -4.83 -20.15
N GLY A 216 5.33 -5.55 -20.13
CA GLY A 216 6.67 -4.94 -20.01
C GLY A 216 7.50 -5.58 -18.91
N PRO A 217 8.65 -4.99 -18.58
CA PRO A 217 9.45 -5.46 -17.45
C PRO A 217 8.74 -5.17 -16.15
N ASN A 218 8.13 -6.22 -15.57
CA ASN A 218 7.43 -6.11 -14.30
C ASN A 218 8.42 -5.99 -13.14
N THR A 219 8.00 -5.25 -12.13
CA THR A 219 8.69 -5.18 -10.84
C THR A 219 7.70 -5.38 -9.70
N LEU A 220 8.20 -5.44 -8.47
CA LEU A 220 7.37 -5.37 -7.28
C LEU A 220 6.81 -3.94 -7.17
N ALA A 221 5.50 -3.80 -7.23
CA ALA A 221 4.80 -2.53 -7.10
C ALA A 221 4.10 -2.46 -5.74
N HIS A 222 4.17 -1.32 -5.06
CA HIS A 222 3.45 -1.08 -3.80
C HIS A 222 1.93 -1.07 -4.01
N GLY A 223 1.48 -0.50 -5.12
CA GLY A 223 0.08 -0.45 -5.51
C GLY A 223 -0.73 0.70 -4.89
N ASP A 224 -0.24 1.30 -3.78
CA ASP A 224 -0.83 2.46 -3.09
C ASP A 224 0.27 3.40 -2.57
N TYR A 225 1.28 3.69 -3.41
CA TYR A 225 2.43 4.49 -3.02
C TYR A 225 2.08 5.98 -3.04
N ARG A 226 1.68 6.54 -1.89
CA ARG A 226 1.20 7.93 -1.75
C ARG A 226 1.57 8.52 -0.39
N ALA A 227 1.44 9.84 -0.25
CA ALA A 227 1.90 10.60 0.91
C ALA A 227 1.37 10.07 2.25
N ASP A 228 0.09 9.72 2.35
CA ASP A 228 -0.50 9.19 3.58
C ASP A 228 0.09 7.83 4.02
N ASN A 229 0.75 7.12 3.09
CA ASN A 229 1.38 5.83 3.35
C ASN A 229 2.90 5.95 3.55
N ILE A 230 3.41 7.18 3.63
CA ILE A 230 4.84 7.48 3.77
C ILE A 230 5.06 8.30 5.03
N LEU A 231 5.96 7.82 5.89
CA LEU A 231 6.42 8.53 7.08
C LEU A 231 7.91 8.82 6.96
N PHE A 232 8.35 9.79 7.73
CA PHE A 232 9.78 10.08 7.86
C PHE A 232 10.20 9.93 9.31
N GLY A 233 11.20 9.09 9.53
CA GLY A 233 11.84 8.86 10.82
C GLY A 233 12.89 9.91 11.14
N ASN A 234 13.75 9.60 12.13
CA ASN A 234 14.91 10.42 12.43
C ASN A 234 15.84 10.45 11.21
N ASP A 235 16.53 11.59 11.02
CA ASP A 235 17.45 11.79 9.88
C ASP A 235 16.77 11.56 8.51
N ASP A 236 15.47 11.86 8.43
CA ASP A 236 14.64 11.68 7.22
C ASP A 236 14.61 10.24 6.67
N GLU A 237 14.76 9.24 7.55
CA GLU A 237 14.59 7.82 7.19
C GLU A 237 13.22 7.60 6.57
N LEU A 238 13.19 7.05 5.35
CA LEU A 238 11.95 6.73 4.65
C LEU A 238 11.30 5.48 5.27
N VAL A 239 10.05 5.61 5.66
CA VAL A 239 9.22 4.53 6.19
C VAL A 239 7.96 4.40 5.37
N VAL A 240 7.64 3.20 4.89
CA VAL A 240 6.47 2.94 4.03
C VAL A 240 5.51 1.98 4.72
N LEU A 241 4.22 2.30 4.63
CA LEU A 241 3.13 1.58 5.27
C LEU A 241 2.19 0.95 4.26
N TYR A 242 1.30 0.07 4.72
CA TYR A 242 0.12 -0.43 4.01
C TYR A 242 0.43 -1.21 2.73
N PHE A 243 0.91 -2.45 2.87
CA PHE A 243 1.25 -3.34 1.77
C PHE A 243 0.10 -4.24 1.28
N GLN A 244 -1.14 -3.90 1.58
CA GLN A 244 -2.33 -4.68 1.17
C GLN A 244 -2.56 -4.68 -0.35
N LEU A 245 -2.00 -3.72 -1.09
CA LEU A 245 -2.05 -3.67 -2.55
C LEU A 245 -0.73 -4.05 -3.22
N ILE A 246 0.24 -4.59 -2.46
CA ILE A 246 1.50 -5.07 -3.04
C ILE A 246 1.24 -6.02 -4.20
N GLY A 247 1.87 -5.76 -5.34
CA GLY A 247 1.61 -6.52 -6.56
C GLY A 247 2.82 -6.56 -7.49
N THR A 248 2.63 -7.12 -8.66
CA THR A 248 3.64 -7.09 -9.72
C THR A 248 3.09 -6.38 -10.94
N GLY A 249 3.89 -5.53 -11.57
CA GLY A 249 3.51 -4.76 -12.74
C GLY A 249 4.57 -3.75 -13.13
N ILE A 250 4.21 -2.85 -14.04
CA ILE A 250 5.11 -1.78 -14.49
C ILE A 250 5.37 -0.80 -13.34
N GLY A 251 6.64 -0.55 -13.01
CA GLY A 251 7.02 0.34 -11.90
C GLY A 251 6.58 1.80 -12.09
N ALA A 252 6.40 2.24 -13.33
CA ALA A 252 5.87 3.57 -13.64
C ALA A 252 4.47 3.82 -13.03
N TYR A 253 3.71 2.77 -12.72
CA TYR A 253 2.42 2.88 -12.05
C TYR A 253 2.56 3.55 -10.67
N ASP A 254 3.44 3.05 -9.80
CA ASP A 254 3.65 3.63 -8.47
C ASP A 254 4.16 5.07 -8.55
N LEU A 255 5.05 5.36 -9.50
CA LEU A 255 5.57 6.72 -9.69
C LEU A 255 4.47 7.69 -10.12
N ALA A 256 3.66 7.32 -11.12
CA ALA A 256 2.56 8.15 -11.60
C ALA A 256 1.50 8.35 -10.51
N TYR A 257 1.16 7.29 -9.78
CA TYR A 257 0.24 7.36 -8.65
C TYR A 257 0.78 8.29 -7.56
N PHE A 258 2.05 8.16 -7.20
CA PHE A 258 2.71 9.02 -6.22
C PHE A 258 2.66 10.50 -6.63
N ILE A 259 3.07 10.83 -7.86
CA ILE A 259 3.10 12.21 -8.35
C ILE A 259 1.70 12.83 -8.32
N THR A 260 0.69 12.08 -8.78
CA THR A 260 -0.68 12.60 -8.89
C THR A 260 -1.41 12.71 -7.54
N GLN A 261 -1.03 11.90 -6.55
CA GLN A 261 -1.70 11.84 -5.25
C GLN A 261 -0.97 12.58 -4.13
N SER A 262 0.32 12.85 -4.28
CA SER A 262 1.16 13.22 -3.14
C SER A 262 1.75 14.61 -3.19
N ILE A 263 1.86 15.22 -4.37
CA ILE A 263 2.40 16.58 -4.51
C ILE A 263 1.34 17.53 -5.07
N SER A 264 1.50 18.83 -4.84
CA SER A 264 0.55 19.82 -5.36
C SER A 264 0.50 19.80 -6.90
N ALA A 265 -0.62 20.18 -7.49
CA ALA A 265 -0.75 20.24 -8.96
C ALA A 265 0.29 21.18 -9.60
N ASP A 266 0.69 22.24 -8.90
CA ASP A 266 1.70 23.18 -9.39
C ASP A 266 3.11 22.57 -9.32
N ASP A 267 3.43 21.86 -8.24
CA ASP A 267 4.69 21.13 -8.11
C ASP A 267 4.74 19.95 -9.08
N ALA A 268 3.63 19.23 -9.31
CA ALA A 268 3.56 18.19 -10.31
C ALA A 268 3.93 18.73 -11.69
N ARG A 269 3.29 19.80 -12.16
CA ARG A 269 3.62 20.45 -13.45
C ARG A 269 5.07 20.90 -13.56
N ARG A 270 5.66 21.32 -12.44
CA ARG A 270 7.02 21.82 -12.38
C ARG A 270 8.08 20.73 -12.31
N TYR A 271 7.80 19.65 -11.60
CA TYR A 271 8.81 18.67 -11.20
C TYR A 271 8.54 17.24 -11.69
N GLU A 272 7.40 16.94 -12.34
CA GLU A 272 7.08 15.56 -12.77
C GLU A 272 8.19 14.95 -13.63
N ARG A 273 8.77 15.74 -14.55
CA ARG A 273 9.85 15.28 -15.41
C ARG A 273 11.13 15.00 -14.62
N GLU A 274 11.47 15.86 -13.65
CA GLU A 274 12.59 15.65 -12.75
C GLU A 274 12.41 14.37 -11.94
N GLN A 275 11.20 14.15 -11.37
CA GLN A 275 10.90 12.96 -10.58
C GLN A 275 11.00 11.68 -11.44
N PHE A 276 10.51 11.72 -12.66
CA PHE A 276 10.65 10.62 -13.61
C PHE A 276 12.12 10.33 -13.93
N ASP A 277 12.90 11.34 -14.27
CA ASP A 277 14.32 11.19 -14.60
C ASP A 277 15.11 10.67 -13.39
N ARG A 278 14.77 11.14 -12.18
CA ARG A 278 15.32 10.65 -10.91
C ARG A 278 15.02 9.16 -10.69
N TRP A 279 13.80 8.75 -10.92
CA TRP A 279 13.38 7.35 -10.83
C TRP A 279 14.14 6.47 -11.84
N ILE A 280 14.23 6.85 -13.10
CA ILE A 280 15.01 6.14 -14.12
C ILE A 280 16.49 6.01 -13.70
N GLN A 281 17.10 7.09 -13.24
CA GLN A 281 18.48 7.04 -12.75
C GLN A 281 18.61 6.14 -11.53
N GLY A 282 17.63 6.17 -10.63
CA GLY A 282 17.54 5.29 -9.48
C GLY A 282 17.50 3.80 -9.85
N LEU A 283 16.74 3.44 -10.88
CA LEU A 283 16.71 2.09 -11.44
C LEU A 283 18.09 1.67 -11.97
N LEU A 284 18.66 2.48 -12.86
CA LEU A 284 19.91 2.16 -13.56
C LEU A 284 21.11 2.09 -12.62
N SER A 285 21.21 3.02 -11.66
CA SER A 285 22.30 3.06 -10.70
C SER A 285 22.29 1.88 -9.73
N ARG A 286 21.14 1.24 -9.55
CA ARG A 286 20.97 0.05 -8.69
C ARG A 286 20.92 -1.26 -9.47
N GLY A 287 21.30 -1.24 -10.74
CA GLY A 287 21.53 -2.43 -11.55
C GLY A 287 20.30 -3.01 -12.24
N ALA A 288 19.22 -2.25 -12.41
CA ALA A 288 18.17 -2.65 -13.33
C ALA A 288 18.76 -2.81 -14.75
N PRO A 289 18.48 -3.91 -15.47
CA PRO A 289 19.03 -4.15 -16.80
C PRO A 289 18.68 -3.01 -17.77
N LYS A 290 19.68 -2.42 -18.40
CA LYS A 290 19.51 -1.24 -19.28
C LYS A 290 18.60 -1.51 -20.46
N ASP A 291 18.64 -2.70 -21.01
CA ASP A 291 17.79 -3.17 -22.11
C ASP A 291 16.32 -3.32 -21.72
N LEU A 292 16.02 -3.41 -20.42
CA LEU A 292 14.67 -3.45 -19.88
C LEU A 292 14.18 -2.08 -19.36
N VAL A 293 15.01 -1.04 -19.41
CA VAL A 293 14.65 0.33 -18.96
C VAL A 293 14.53 1.25 -20.17
N ASP A 294 13.42 1.14 -20.91
CA ASP A 294 13.11 2.04 -22.01
C ASP A 294 12.43 3.30 -21.49
N LYS A 295 13.23 4.38 -21.35
CA LYS A 295 12.76 5.68 -20.86
C LYS A 295 11.59 6.24 -21.68
N LYS A 296 11.54 5.99 -22.99
CA LYS A 296 10.48 6.49 -23.86
C LYS A 296 9.17 5.72 -23.69
N ALA A 297 9.27 4.41 -23.50
CA ALA A 297 8.11 3.56 -23.27
C ALA A 297 7.53 3.71 -21.85
N LEU A 298 8.37 4.11 -20.87
CA LEU A 298 7.98 4.28 -19.46
C LEU A 298 7.42 5.68 -19.16
N TRP A 299 7.67 6.67 -19.97
CA TRP A 299 7.07 8.02 -19.90
C TRP A 299 5.67 8.05 -20.50
#